data_6ad099c38f45bba4ff4cfa2c0ab464a9
#
_entry.id   6ad099c38f45bba4ff4cfa2c0ab464a9
#
_cell.length_a   1.000
_cell.length_b   1.000
_cell.length_c   1.000
_cell.angle_alpha   90.00
_cell.angle_beta   90.00
_cell.angle_gamma   90.00
#
_symmetry.space_group_name_H-M   'P 1'
#
loop_
_entity.id
_entity.type
_entity.pdbx_description
1 polymer ?
#
loop_
_entity_poly.entity_id
_entity_poly.type
_entity_poly.pdbx_seq_one_letter_code
_entity_poly.pdbx_strand_id
1 'polypeptide(L)'
;MSVNKVILVGNVGKDPEMKYFENDNAIANFSIATNERGFTTSSGTQIPDRTEWHNVVCRRGLAQIAERFVKKGTLVYVEGKIRTRSYDDQSGVKRYITEIVADSLELLSRKAGGEYEPNPVKSEPTPQNSTQQDFDDSSDADDLPF
;
A
#
# COMPACT_ATOMS: atom_id res chain seq x y z
N MET A 1 -25.51 -5.66 16.37
CA MET A 1 -24.77 -5.23 15.16
C MET A 1 -23.30 -5.15 15.52
N SER A 2 -22.40 -5.66 14.68
CA SER A 2 -20.96 -5.69 14.96
C SER A 2 -20.16 -5.41 13.67
N VAL A 3 -18.92 -4.95 13.82
CA VAL A 3 -17.98 -4.72 12.72
C VAL A 3 -16.69 -5.47 13.02
N ASN A 4 -16.14 -6.15 12.01
CA ASN A 4 -14.81 -6.73 12.02
C ASN A 4 -14.15 -6.41 10.69
N LYS A 5 -13.33 -5.37 10.66
CA LYS A 5 -12.66 -4.90 9.45
C LYS A 5 -11.25 -4.43 9.80
N VAL A 6 -10.29 -4.84 8.97
CA VAL A 6 -8.90 -4.42 9.02
C VAL A 6 -8.50 -3.84 7.67
N ILE A 7 -7.79 -2.73 7.70
CA ILE A 7 -7.18 -2.10 6.53
C ILE A 7 -5.69 -1.95 6.82
N LEU A 8 -4.86 -2.49 5.95
CA LEU A 8 -3.40 -2.43 6.07
C LEU A 8 -2.77 -1.96 4.76
N VAL A 9 -1.77 -1.12 4.90
CA VAL A 9 -0.80 -0.81 3.83
C VAL A 9 0.58 -1.09 4.38
N GLY A 10 1.32 -1.97 3.73
CA GLY A 10 2.65 -2.36 4.21
C GLY A 10 3.41 -3.19 3.20
N ASN A 11 4.65 -3.50 3.56
CA ASN A 11 5.55 -4.27 2.72
C ASN A 11 5.50 -5.74 3.07
N VAL A 12 5.47 -6.59 2.04
CA VAL A 12 5.50 -8.04 2.18
C VAL A 12 6.87 -8.49 2.67
N GLY A 13 6.89 -9.29 3.74
CA GLY A 13 8.12 -9.73 4.38
C GLY A 13 8.78 -10.93 3.73
N LYS A 14 7.99 -11.79 3.10
CA LYS A 14 8.46 -12.98 2.36
C LYS A 14 7.50 -13.32 1.24
N ASP A 15 7.97 -14.09 0.25
CA ASP A 15 7.12 -14.60 -0.81
C ASP A 15 5.97 -15.42 -0.23
N PRO A 16 4.75 -15.35 -0.82
CA PRO A 16 3.61 -16.10 -0.33
C PRO A 16 3.85 -17.61 -0.31
N GLU A 17 3.45 -18.25 0.77
CA GLU A 17 3.38 -19.69 0.87
C GLU A 17 2.03 -20.18 0.33
N MET A 18 2.09 -20.98 -0.71
CA MET A 18 0.87 -21.51 -1.35
C MET A 18 0.50 -22.87 -0.83
N LYS A 19 -0.81 -23.06 -0.61
CA LYS A 19 -1.41 -24.38 -0.36
C LYS A 19 -2.55 -24.58 -1.35
N TYR A 20 -2.56 -25.74 -1.98
CA TYR A 20 -3.56 -26.12 -2.97
C TYR A 20 -4.44 -27.23 -2.41
N PHE A 21 -5.74 -27.06 -2.55
CA PHE A 21 -6.75 -28.04 -2.17
C PHE A 21 -7.53 -28.47 -3.41
N GLU A 22 -8.36 -29.50 -3.26
CA GLU A 22 -9.25 -29.94 -4.34
C GLU A 22 -10.21 -28.82 -4.78
N ASN A 23 -10.67 -28.86 -6.03
CA ASN A 23 -11.60 -27.91 -6.65
C ASN A 23 -11.07 -26.47 -6.77
N ASP A 24 -9.82 -26.30 -7.20
CA ASP A 24 -9.17 -24.98 -7.42
C ASP A 24 -9.14 -24.07 -6.19
N ASN A 25 -9.27 -24.63 -5.01
CA ASN A 25 -9.15 -23.89 -3.77
C ASN A 25 -7.66 -23.72 -3.41
N ALA A 26 -7.13 -22.56 -3.68
CA ALA A 26 -5.80 -22.16 -3.25
C ALA A 26 -5.88 -21.24 -2.03
N ILE A 27 -4.88 -21.37 -1.15
CA ILE A 27 -4.64 -20.45 -0.03
C ILE A 27 -3.21 -19.92 -0.15
N ALA A 28 -3.06 -18.61 -0.08
CA ALA A 28 -1.78 -17.94 0.01
C ALA A 28 -1.61 -17.32 1.41
N ASN A 29 -0.49 -17.60 2.06
CA ASN A 29 -0.13 -17.03 3.34
C ASN A 29 1.14 -16.20 3.21
N PHE A 30 1.10 -14.96 3.66
CA PHE A 30 2.25 -14.09 3.72
C PHE A 30 2.15 -13.09 4.86
N SER A 31 3.26 -12.47 5.21
CA SER A 31 3.30 -11.44 6.25
C SER A 31 3.47 -10.05 5.64
N ILE A 32 2.85 -9.07 6.27
CA ILE A 32 2.99 -7.65 5.96
C ILE A 32 3.59 -6.92 7.15
N ALA A 33 4.59 -6.08 6.90
CA ALA A 33 5.14 -5.17 7.88
C ALA A 33 4.48 -3.80 7.77
N THR A 34 3.97 -3.29 8.88
CA THR A 34 3.58 -1.90 9.04
C THR A 34 4.55 -1.20 9.97
N ASN A 35 5.07 -0.03 9.56
CA ASN A 35 6.10 0.69 10.29
C ASN A 35 5.54 1.98 10.87
N GLU A 36 5.71 2.16 12.15
CA GLU A 36 5.50 3.41 12.85
C GLU A 36 6.85 4.10 13.05
N ARG A 37 6.97 5.32 12.55
CA ARG A 37 8.20 6.08 12.72
C ARG A 37 8.34 6.55 14.15
N GLY A 38 9.52 6.33 14.73
CA GLY A 38 9.88 6.89 16.01
C GLY A 38 9.93 8.42 15.99
N PHE A 39 9.84 9.02 17.15
CA PHE A 39 9.87 10.46 17.32
C PHE A 39 10.51 10.83 18.66
N THR A 40 10.89 12.10 18.80
CA THR A 40 11.38 12.65 20.08
C THR A 40 10.25 13.43 20.74
N THR A 41 9.95 13.10 21.98
CA THR A 41 8.94 13.82 22.77
C THR A 41 9.41 15.22 23.14
N SER A 42 8.48 16.10 23.55
CA SER A 42 8.81 17.44 24.04
C SER A 42 9.72 17.44 25.30
N SER A 43 9.72 16.35 26.05
CA SER A 43 10.62 16.13 27.20
C SER A 43 12.00 15.58 26.82
N GLY A 44 12.28 15.39 25.53
CA GLY A 44 13.57 14.89 25.05
C GLY A 44 13.72 13.37 25.01
N THR A 45 12.66 12.62 25.33
CA THR A 45 12.68 11.15 25.26
C THR A 45 12.57 10.69 23.81
N GLN A 46 13.48 9.82 23.37
CA GLN A 46 13.42 9.21 22.05
C GLN A 46 12.55 7.96 22.06
N ILE A 47 11.53 7.96 21.22
CA ILE A 47 10.69 6.78 20.94
C ILE A 47 11.23 6.14 19.67
N PRO A 48 11.67 4.87 19.69
CA PRO A 48 12.21 4.20 18.52
C PRO A 48 11.15 3.87 17.48
N ASP A 49 11.60 3.59 16.25
CA ASP A 49 10.75 3.02 15.21
C ASP A 49 10.16 1.68 15.66
N ARG A 50 8.91 1.43 15.30
CA ARG A 50 8.22 0.18 15.61
C ARG A 50 7.70 -0.47 14.35
N THR A 51 7.96 -1.76 14.21
CA THR A 51 7.42 -2.59 13.12
C THR A 51 6.45 -3.61 13.69
N GLU A 52 5.25 -3.65 13.14
CA GLU A 52 4.25 -4.68 13.43
C GLU A 52 4.13 -5.63 12.24
N TRP A 53 4.12 -6.94 12.53
CA TRP A 53 3.98 -7.99 11.52
C TRP A 53 2.58 -8.56 11.56
N HIS A 54 1.92 -8.58 10.40
CA HIS A 54 0.56 -9.08 10.25
C HIS A 54 0.56 -10.31 9.34
N ASN A 55 -0.07 -11.39 9.80
CA ASN A 55 -0.26 -12.58 8.99
C ASN A 55 -1.50 -12.43 8.13
N VAL A 56 -1.34 -12.52 6.82
CA VAL A 56 -2.42 -12.35 5.84
C VAL A 56 -2.68 -13.69 5.16
N VAL A 57 -3.96 -14.02 5.06
CA VAL A 57 -4.46 -15.22 4.38
C VAL A 57 -5.34 -14.79 3.22
N CYS A 58 -4.94 -15.13 2.01
CA CYS A 58 -5.73 -14.95 0.79
C CYS A 58 -6.29 -16.28 0.34
N ARG A 59 -7.52 -16.28 -0.13
CA ARG A 59 -8.22 -17.49 -0.58
C ARG A 59 -8.72 -17.35 -2.00
N ARG A 60 -8.82 -18.47 -2.72
CA ARG A 60 -9.39 -18.55 -4.06
C ARG A 60 -8.70 -17.58 -5.05
N GLY A 61 -9.48 -16.71 -5.69
CA GLY A 61 -8.95 -15.74 -6.67
C GLY A 61 -7.89 -14.81 -6.13
N LEU A 62 -8.00 -14.35 -4.88
CA LEU A 62 -6.98 -13.53 -4.22
C LEU A 62 -5.69 -14.31 -3.99
N ALA A 63 -5.76 -15.61 -3.69
CA ALA A 63 -4.59 -16.46 -3.57
C ALA A 63 -3.84 -16.59 -4.90
N GLN A 64 -4.55 -16.70 -6.01
CA GLN A 64 -3.95 -16.73 -7.35
C GLN A 64 -3.28 -15.39 -7.71
N ILE A 65 -3.88 -14.27 -7.35
CA ILE A 65 -3.29 -12.94 -7.53
C ILE A 65 -2.01 -12.83 -6.69
N ALA A 66 -2.06 -13.27 -5.43
CA ALA A 66 -0.91 -13.26 -4.55
C ALA A 66 0.24 -14.12 -5.11
N GLU A 67 -0.06 -15.31 -5.60
CA GLU A 67 0.94 -16.21 -6.22
C GLU A 67 1.67 -15.57 -7.39
N ARG A 68 0.92 -14.87 -8.26
CA ARG A 68 1.46 -14.30 -9.49
C ARG A 68 2.24 -13.00 -9.26
N PHE A 69 1.76 -12.15 -8.37
CA PHE A 69 2.19 -10.75 -8.32
C PHE A 69 2.83 -10.34 -7.00
N VAL A 70 2.51 -11.00 -5.88
CA VAL A 70 3.06 -10.65 -4.57
C VAL A 70 4.42 -11.31 -4.41
N LYS A 71 5.43 -10.48 -4.09
CA LYS A 71 6.80 -10.89 -3.81
C LYS A 71 7.29 -10.20 -2.54
N LYS A 72 8.34 -10.74 -1.93
CA LYS A 72 9.05 -10.07 -0.84
C LYS A 72 9.36 -8.61 -1.22
N GLY A 73 9.02 -7.67 -0.34
CA GLY A 73 9.25 -6.24 -0.52
C GLY A 73 8.14 -5.50 -1.28
N THR A 74 7.16 -6.20 -1.86
CA THR A 74 6.02 -5.56 -2.53
C THR A 74 5.21 -4.73 -1.55
N LEU A 75 4.91 -3.48 -1.90
CA LEU A 75 3.96 -2.66 -1.16
C LEU A 75 2.53 -3.06 -1.57
N VAL A 76 1.73 -3.45 -0.60
CA VAL A 76 0.37 -3.91 -0.81
C VAL A 76 -0.62 -3.19 0.08
N TYR A 77 -1.85 -3.06 -0.43
CA TYR A 77 -3.04 -2.67 0.31
C TYR A 77 -3.91 -3.90 0.53
N VAL A 78 -4.31 -4.14 1.76
CA VAL A 78 -5.16 -5.28 2.13
C VAL A 78 -6.34 -4.80 2.95
N GLU A 79 -7.54 -5.21 2.57
CA GLU A 79 -8.73 -5.15 3.43
C GLU A 79 -9.15 -6.57 3.80
N GLY A 80 -9.57 -6.75 5.03
CA GLY A 80 -10.00 -8.05 5.49
C GLY A 80 -10.61 -8.04 6.88
N LYS A 81 -10.65 -9.21 7.48
CA LYS A 81 -11.22 -9.47 8.81
C LYS A 81 -10.18 -10.15 9.69
N ILE A 82 -10.16 -9.79 10.97
CA ILE A 82 -9.36 -10.48 11.97
C ILE A 82 -10.02 -11.83 12.29
N ARG A 83 -9.21 -12.89 12.25
CA ARG A 83 -9.60 -14.21 12.71
C ARG A 83 -8.52 -14.81 13.59
N THR A 84 -8.93 -15.39 14.69
CA THR A 84 -8.05 -16.17 15.56
C THR A 84 -8.49 -17.64 15.48
N ARG A 85 -7.53 -18.51 15.23
CA ARG A 85 -7.73 -19.95 15.27
C ARG A 85 -6.74 -20.61 16.21
N SER A 86 -7.07 -21.79 16.71
CA SER A 86 -6.17 -22.61 17.50
C SER A 86 -5.62 -23.77 16.67
N TYR A 87 -4.42 -24.17 17.00
CA TYR A 87 -3.78 -25.37 16.47
C TYR A 87 -2.93 -26.03 17.56
N ASP A 88 -2.70 -27.33 17.43
CA ASP A 88 -1.80 -28.05 18.30
C ASP A 88 -0.40 -28.07 17.69
N ASP A 89 0.61 -27.67 18.47
CA ASP A 89 2.00 -27.73 18.03
C ASP A 89 2.53 -29.19 18.11
N GLN A 90 3.78 -29.39 17.68
CA GLN A 90 4.40 -30.70 17.67
C GLN A 90 4.54 -31.33 19.06
N SER A 91 4.51 -30.53 20.12
CA SER A 91 4.56 -30.98 21.51
C SER A 91 3.18 -31.20 22.11
N GLY A 92 2.09 -31.05 21.37
CA GLY A 92 0.71 -31.22 21.81
C GLY A 92 0.16 -30.02 22.60
N VAL A 93 0.87 -28.89 22.62
CA VAL A 93 0.41 -27.68 23.29
C VAL A 93 -0.50 -26.88 22.33
N LYS A 94 -1.66 -26.46 22.86
CA LYS A 94 -2.60 -25.64 22.11
C LYS A 94 -2.06 -24.24 21.93
N ARG A 95 -1.94 -23.81 20.67
CA ARG A 95 -1.50 -22.49 20.26
C ARG A 95 -2.60 -21.72 19.56
N TYR A 96 -2.53 -20.40 19.63
CA TYR A 96 -3.45 -19.50 18.95
C TYR A 96 -2.68 -18.68 17.93
N ILE A 97 -3.25 -18.50 16.76
CA ILE A 97 -2.72 -17.60 15.72
C ILE A 97 -3.82 -16.62 15.29
N THR A 98 -3.46 -15.35 15.26
CA THR A 98 -4.33 -14.30 14.74
C THR A 98 -3.91 -13.96 13.32
N GLU A 99 -4.85 -14.08 12.42
CA GLU A 99 -4.67 -13.87 10.97
C GLU A 99 -5.66 -12.84 10.45
N ILE A 100 -5.29 -12.21 9.36
CA ILE A 100 -6.17 -11.32 8.60
C ILE A 100 -6.58 -12.08 7.34
N VAL A 101 -7.86 -12.41 7.27
CA VAL A 101 -8.44 -13.03 6.09
C VAL A 101 -8.80 -11.93 5.12
N ALA A 102 -8.07 -11.85 4.00
CA ALA A 102 -8.22 -10.80 3.02
C ALA A 102 -9.54 -10.93 2.24
N ASP A 103 -10.25 -9.82 2.13
CA ASP A 103 -11.41 -9.65 1.24
C ASP A 103 -11.00 -8.89 -0.04
N SER A 104 -9.97 -8.03 0.02
CA SER A 104 -9.41 -7.29 -1.09
C SER A 104 -7.90 -7.17 -0.96
N LEU A 105 -7.20 -7.22 -2.09
CA LEU A 105 -5.75 -7.11 -2.19
C LEU A 105 -5.40 -6.27 -3.42
N GLU A 106 -4.64 -5.21 -3.22
CA GLU A 106 -4.12 -4.35 -4.29
C GLU A 106 -2.60 -4.18 -4.17
N LEU A 107 -1.91 -4.23 -5.28
CA LEU A 107 -0.48 -4.00 -5.34
C LEU A 107 -0.22 -2.52 -5.63
N LEU A 108 0.48 -1.85 -4.71
CA LEU A 108 0.78 -0.43 -4.78
C LEU A 108 2.18 -0.15 -5.32
N SER A 109 3.09 -1.11 -5.27
CA SER A 109 4.42 -0.95 -5.85
C SER A 109 4.36 -1.11 -7.37
N ARG A 110 4.91 -0.15 -8.08
CA ARG A 110 5.16 -0.28 -9.52
C ARG A 110 6.18 -1.40 -9.74
N LYS A 111 5.94 -2.22 -10.74
CA LYS A 111 6.92 -3.19 -11.23
C LYS A 111 8.19 -2.41 -11.61
N ALA A 112 9.31 -2.67 -10.93
CA ALA A 112 10.59 -2.13 -11.34
C ALA A 112 10.92 -2.71 -12.72
N GLY A 113 10.82 -1.88 -13.79
CA GLY A 113 11.06 -2.31 -15.15
C GLY A 113 10.21 -1.64 -16.23
N GLY A 114 9.40 -0.67 -15.89
CA GLY A 114 8.78 0.23 -16.88
C GLY A 114 9.58 1.53 -16.93
N GLU A 115 10.50 1.69 -17.88
CA GLU A 115 11.00 3.00 -18.26
C GLU A 115 9.78 3.87 -18.58
N TYR A 116 9.60 4.91 -17.77
CA TYR A 116 8.70 6.00 -18.12
C TYR A 116 9.41 6.76 -19.25
N GLU A 117 9.13 6.41 -20.49
CA GLU A 117 9.40 7.36 -21.59
C GLU A 117 8.45 8.52 -21.38
N PRO A 118 8.97 9.73 -21.07
CA PRO A 118 8.12 10.91 -21.12
C PRO A 118 7.68 11.06 -22.58
N ASN A 119 6.39 10.95 -22.83
CA ASN A 119 5.82 11.32 -24.12
C ASN A 119 6.34 12.69 -24.48
N PRO A 120 7.01 12.88 -25.63
CA PRO A 120 7.37 14.20 -26.08
C PRO A 120 6.09 14.98 -26.33
N VAL A 121 5.86 15.97 -25.48
CA VAL A 121 4.83 16.97 -25.73
C VAL A 121 5.18 17.57 -27.08
N LYS A 122 4.40 17.27 -28.11
CA LYS A 122 4.43 18.00 -29.37
C LYS A 122 4.15 19.45 -29.03
N SER A 123 5.20 20.24 -29.02
CA SER A 123 5.10 21.69 -29.06
C SER A 123 4.52 22.07 -30.44
N GLU A 124 3.25 22.42 -30.47
CA GLU A 124 2.69 23.14 -31.61
C GLU A 124 3.40 24.50 -31.75
N PRO A 125 3.78 24.88 -32.96
CA PRO A 125 4.39 26.20 -33.18
C PRO A 125 3.35 27.29 -33.00
N THR A 126 3.54 28.14 -32.03
CA THR A 126 2.80 29.40 -31.86
C THR A 126 3.10 30.32 -33.04
N PRO A 127 2.12 30.86 -33.77
CA PRO A 127 2.38 31.88 -34.76
C PRO A 127 2.74 33.20 -34.06
N GLN A 128 3.92 33.69 -34.37
CA GLN A 128 4.34 35.06 -34.07
C GLN A 128 3.42 36.02 -34.81
N ASN A 129 2.70 36.84 -34.11
CA ASN A 129 2.17 38.07 -34.66
C ASN A 129 2.64 39.23 -33.80
N SER A 130 3.59 39.93 -34.38
CA SER A 130 4.10 41.23 -33.95
C SER A 130 3.05 42.30 -34.16
N THR A 131 2.59 42.96 -33.11
CA THR A 131 2.15 44.34 -33.20
C THR A 131 2.42 45.04 -31.89
N GLN A 132 3.39 45.96 -31.94
CA GLN A 132 3.62 46.97 -30.94
C GLN A 132 2.41 47.87 -30.84
N GLN A 133 1.98 48.16 -29.64
CA GLN A 133 1.45 49.49 -29.29
C GLN A 133 1.67 49.75 -27.80
N ASP A 134 2.49 50.75 -27.56
CA ASP A 134 2.62 51.49 -26.32
C ASP A 134 1.27 52.03 -25.88
N PHE A 135 0.94 51.94 -24.62
CA PHE A 135 0.27 52.99 -23.87
C PHE A 135 0.57 52.88 -22.38
N ASP A 136 1.04 53.97 -21.93
CA ASP A 136 1.47 54.49 -20.66
C ASP A 136 0.33 54.54 -19.63
N ASP A 137 0.79 54.46 -18.35
CA ASP A 137 0.33 55.25 -17.21
C ASP A 137 -0.77 54.71 -16.30
N SER A 138 -0.31 54.66 -15.06
CA SER A 138 -0.92 55.05 -13.77
C SER A 138 -1.89 54.12 -13.07
N SER A 139 -1.33 53.67 -11.91
CA SER A 139 -1.91 53.71 -10.56
C SER A 139 -3.31 53.17 -10.35
N ASP A 140 -3.47 52.15 -9.56
CA ASP A 140 -3.83 52.32 -8.16
C ASP A 140 -3.87 50.98 -7.45
N ALA A 141 -3.47 51.04 -6.23
CA ALA A 141 -3.42 49.99 -5.25
C ALA A 141 -4.82 49.61 -4.75
N ASP A 142 -4.80 48.44 -4.12
CA ASP A 142 -5.73 48.05 -3.06
C ASP A 142 -7.02 47.38 -3.50
N ASP A 143 -7.03 46.13 -3.24
CA ASP A 143 -7.99 45.39 -2.42
C ASP A 143 -7.96 43.91 -2.75
N LEU A 144 -7.23 43.15 -1.95
CA LEU A 144 -7.41 41.71 -1.83
C LEU A 144 -8.14 41.44 -0.53
N PRO A 145 -9.40 41.02 -0.56
CA PRO A 145 -10.07 40.50 0.63
C PRO A 145 -9.69 39.04 0.82
N PHE A 146 -9.05 38.78 1.91
CA PHE A 146 -8.97 37.45 2.49
C PHE A 146 -10.10 37.26 3.47
#